data_96cb87dc5e6d72081eda2c3f27f60ea9
#
_entry.id   96cb87dc5e6d72081eda2c3f27f60ea9
#
_cell.length_a   1.000
_cell.length_b   1.000
_cell.length_c   1.000
_cell.angle_alpha   90.00
_cell.angle_beta   90.00
_cell.angle_gamma   90.00
#
_symmetry.space_group_name_H-M   'P 1'
#
loop_
_entity.id
_entity.type
_entity.pdbx_description
1 polymer ?
#
loop_
_entity_poly.entity_id
_entity_poly.type
_entity_poly.pdbx_seq_one_letter_code
_entity_poly.pdbx_strand_id
1 'polypeptide(L)'
;MNHRPIPLTRRKAAFLSATDTMVADLGNAQFAEMYRTAVRQVVTENDPTLFEFMCHLERVPVSIDEFIDGPEFLGATDLTLWPEVRKAIVEMSANWWKGLEYGAKNQAVLMGATGTGKTSIAIVTTLYHLYLLSCLKNPQA
;
A
#
# COMPACT_ATOMS: atom_id res chain seq x y z
N MET A 1 42.12 22.27 -4.87
CA MET A 1 40.75 22.05 -5.39
C MET A 1 39.72 22.55 -4.39
N ASN A 2 39.02 23.62 -4.73
CA ASN A 2 37.92 24.11 -3.89
C ASN A 2 36.68 23.24 -4.12
N HIS A 3 36.52 22.21 -3.32
CA HIS A 3 35.25 21.51 -3.26
C HIS A 3 34.21 22.38 -2.53
N ARG A 4 33.46 23.15 -3.30
CA ARG A 4 32.26 23.80 -2.74
C ARG A 4 31.29 22.71 -2.29
N PRO A 5 30.84 22.70 -1.04
CA PRO A 5 29.87 21.70 -0.59
C PRO A 5 28.59 21.80 -1.43
N ILE A 6 28.11 20.65 -1.91
CA ILE A 6 26.86 20.59 -2.67
C ILE A 6 25.71 21.05 -1.76
N PRO A 7 24.86 22.00 -2.19
CA PRO A 7 23.73 22.46 -1.40
C PRO A 7 22.85 21.28 -0.93
N LEU A 8 22.36 21.35 0.29
CA LEU A 8 21.52 20.28 0.91
C LEU A 8 20.33 19.89 0.03
N THR A 9 19.67 20.89 -0.59
CA THR A 9 18.54 20.69 -1.51
C THR A 9 18.93 19.83 -2.72
N ARG A 10 20.11 20.06 -3.28
CA ARG A 10 20.61 19.30 -4.42
C ARG A 10 20.98 17.87 -4.04
N ARG A 11 21.51 17.67 -2.82
CA ARG A 11 21.80 16.33 -2.28
C ARG A 11 20.52 15.53 -2.07
N LYS A 12 19.48 16.17 -1.51
CA LYS A 12 18.15 15.56 -1.34
C LYS A 12 17.54 15.13 -2.66
N ALA A 13 17.58 16.00 -3.67
CA ALA A 13 17.06 15.69 -4.99
C ALA A 13 17.82 14.53 -5.66
N ALA A 14 19.15 14.50 -5.55
CA ALA A 14 19.97 13.41 -6.07
C ALA A 14 19.68 12.09 -5.38
N PHE A 15 19.49 12.10 -4.07
CA PHE A 15 19.14 10.91 -3.29
C PHE A 15 17.75 10.36 -3.67
N LEU A 16 16.76 11.22 -3.82
CA LEU A 16 15.41 10.83 -4.25
C LEU A 16 15.44 10.24 -5.66
N SER A 17 16.19 10.84 -6.59
CA SER A 17 16.33 10.33 -7.94
C SER A 17 17.01 8.96 -7.98
N ALA A 18 18.07 8.76 -7.19
CA ALA A 18 18.73 7.46 -7.05
C ALA A 18 17.79 6.39 -6.47
N THR A 19 16.98 6.76 -5.50
CA THR A 19 15.97 5.88 -4.92
C THR A 19 14.92 5.48 -5.94
N ASP A 20 14.42 6.41 -6.76
CA ASP A 20 13.47 6.11 -7.83
C ASP A 20 14.02 5.10 -8.84
N THR A 21 15.30 5.20 -9.17
CA THR A 21 15.97 4.24 -10.06
C THR A 21 16.08 2.86 -9.43
N MET A 22 16.48 2.76 -8.17
CA MET A 22 16.57 1.48 -7.44
C MET A 22 15.22 0.78 -7.33
N VAL A 23 14.18 1.54 -7.07
CA VAL A 23 12.83 1.02 -6.82
C VAL A 23 12.16 0.52 -8.10
N ALA A 24 12.51 1.09 -9.26
CA ALA A 24 11.98 0.66 -10.55
C ALA A 24 12.23 -0.83 -10.85
N ASP A 25 13.29 -1.41 -10.27
CA ASP A 25 13.69 -2.81 -10.49
C ASP A 25 13.06 -3.81 -9.52
N LEU A 26 12.24 -3.37 -8.56
CA LEU A 26 11.70 -4.24 -7.50
C LEU A 26 10.58 -5.19 -7.94
N GLY A 27 10.03 -5.04 -9.13
CA GLY A 27 9.00 -5.95 -9.66
C GLY A 27 7.64 -5.91 -8.95
N ASN A 28 7.48 -5.14 -7.89
CA ASN A 28 6.22 -4.92 -7.16
C ASN A 28 5.90 -3.43 -7.14
N ALA A 29 4.96 -3.03 -7.98
CA ALA A 29 4.61 -1.61 -8.16
C ALA A 29 4.05 -0.96 -6.87
N GLN A 30 3.24 -1.68 -6.08
CA GLN A 30 2.71 -1.16 -4.83
C GLN A 30 3.82 -0.92 -3.80
N PHE A 31 4.69 -1.88 -3.62
CA PHE A 31 5.83 -1.75 -2.71
C PHE A 31 6.78 -0.64 -3.17
N ALA A 32 7.02 -0.55 -4.47
CA ALA A 32 7.83 0.50 -5.06
C ALA A 32 7.29 1.90 -4.76
N GLU A 33 5.99 2.11 -4.94
CA GLU A 33 5.34 3.39 -4.62
C GLU A 33 5.40 3.70 -3.13
N MET A 34 5.13 2.71 -2.30
CA MET A 34 5.19 2.82 -0.84
C MET A 34 6.59 3.21 -0.36
N TYR A 35 7.62 2.55 -0.90
CA TYR A 35 9.01 2.85 -0.58
C TYR A 35 9.42 4.26 -1.02
N ARG A 36 9.06 4.67 -2.24
CA ARG A 36 9.32 6.04 -2.71
C ARG A 36 8.67 7.08 -1.80
N THR A 37 7.43 6.85 -1.40
CA THR A 37 6.70 7.74 -0.50
C THR A 37 7.37 7.80 0.87
N ALA A 38 7.75 6.65 1.43
CA ALA A 38 8.45 6.59 2.71
C ALA A 38 9.77 7.35 2.70
N VAL A 39 10.59 7.15 1.68
CA VAL A 39 11.87 7.86 1.54
C VAL A 39 11.66 9.35 1.36
N ARG A 40 10.68 9.76 0.55
CA ARG A 40 10.35 11.18 0.35
C ARG A 40 9.94 11.84 1.65
N GLN A 41 9.10 11.21 2.45
CA GLN A 41 8.67 11.72 3.74
C GLN A 41 9.83 11.89 4.72
N VAL A 42 10.72 10.91 4.80
CA VAL A 42 11.92 11.04 5.64
C VAL A 42 12.80 12.22 5.19
N VAL A 43 13.02 12.35 3.89
CA VAL A 43 13.96 13.33 3.34
C VAL A 43 13.39 14.74 3.32
N THR A 44 12.11 14.90 2.97
CA THR A 44 11.49 16.23 2.77
C THR A 44 10.69 16.72 3.97
N GLU A 45 10.02 15.82 4.69
CA GLU A 45 9.11 16.15 5.78
C GLU A 45 9.65 15.74 7.16
N ASN A 46 10.78 15.04 7.17
CA ASN A 46 11.37 14.49 8.39
C ASN A 46 10.41 13.57 9.17
N ASP A 47 9.55 12.85 8.44
CA ASP A 47 8.58 11.93 8.99
C ASP A 47 8.98 10.47 8.67
N PRO A 48 9.45 9.68 9.63
CA PRO A 48 9.86 8.30 9.44
C PRO A 48 8.73 7.28 9.60
N THR A 49 7.50 7.69 9.85
CA THR A 49 6.40 6.80 10.25
C THR A 49 6.18 5.66 9.26
N LEU A 50 6.06 5.97 7.99
CA LEU A 50 5.85 4.95 6.96
C LEU A 50 7.08 4.06 6.78
N PHE A 51 8.26 4.63 6.84
CA PHE A 51 9.50 3.88 6.73
C PHE A 51 9.66 2.89 7.91
N GLU A 52 9.39 3.31 9.12
CA GLU A 52 9.40 2.45 10.31
C GLU A 52 8.38 1.33 10.20
N PHE A 53 7.17 1.64 9.73
CA PHE A 53 6.15 0.62 9.46
C PHE A 53 6.65 -0.44 8.47
N MET A 54 7.30 -0.04 7.38
CA MET A 54 7.85 -0.96 6.40
C MET A 54 8.91 -1.90 6.98
N CYS A 55 9.67 -1.44 7.98
CA CYS A 55 10.65 -2.28 8.69
C CYS A 55 10.00 -3.41 9.49
N HIS A 56 8.72 -3.31 9.83
CA HIS A 56 7.96 -4.35 10.52
C HIS A 56 7.33 -5.39 9.59
N LEU A 57 7.46 -5.24 8.28
CA LEU A 57 6.97 -6.21 7.32
C LEU A 57 7.90 -7.43 7.26
N GLU A 58 7.34 -8.61 7.45
CA GLU A 58 8.02 -9.89 7.21
C GLU A 58 7.94 -10.29 5.74
N ARG A 59 6.81 -9.96 5.11
CA ARG A 59 6.55 -10.23 3.70
C ARG A 59 6.00 -8.97 3.03
N VAL A 60 6.33 -8.80 1.76
CA VAL A 60 5.80 -7.70 0.96
C VAL A 60 4.35 -8.00 0.60
N PRO A 61 3.38 -7.18 1.02
CA PRO A 61 1.98 -7.39 0.68
C PRO A 61 1.72 -7.23 -0.82
N VAL A 62 0.89 -8.09 -1.38
CA VAL A 62 0.39 -7.91 -2.75
C VAL A 62 -0.69 -6.82 -2.79
N SER A 63 -0.93 -6.26 -3.97
CA SER A 63 -2.02 -5.31 -4.17
C SER A 63 -3.38 -5.98 -4.00
N ILE A 64 -4.43 -5.18 -3.78
CA ILE A 64 -5.79 -5.71 -3.69
C ILE A 64 -6.23 -6.40 -4.99
N ASP A 65 -5.80 -5.90 -6.14
CA ASP A 65 -6.10 -6.53 -7.43
C ASP A 65 -5.48 -7.92 -7.53
N GLU A 66 -4.23 -8.08 -7.16
CA GLU A 66 -3.57 -9.37 -7.13
C GLU A 66 -4.17 -10.31 -6.08
N PHE A 67 -4.60 -9.79 -4.95
CA PHE A 67 -5.28 -10.56 -3.92
C PHE A 67 -6.63 -11.11 -4.41
N ILE A 68 -7.36 -10.36 -5.21
CA ILE A 68 -8.63 -10.81 -5.81
C ILE A 68 -8.38 -11.83 -6.92
N ASP A 69 -7.42 -11.60 -7.80
CA ASP A 69 -7.20 -12.36 -9.03
C ASP A 69 -6.12 -13.45 -8.91
N GLY A 70 -5.22 -13.34 -7.94
CA GLY A 70 -4.07 -14.22 -7.79
C GLY A 70 -4.46 -15.66 -7.48
N PRO A 71 -3.82 -16.66 -8.14
CA PRO A 71 -4.14 -18.08 -7.92
C PRO A 71 -3.77 -18.59 -6.53
N GLU A 72 -2.89 -17.89 -5.82
CA GLU A 72 -2.52 -18.18 -4.43
C GLU A 72 -3.47 -17.53 -3.42
N PHE A 73 -4.39 -16.71 -3.88
CA PHE A 73 -5.35 -15.96 -3.09
C PHE A 73 -6.78 -16.24 -3.55
N LEU A 74 -7.62 -15.23 -3.63
CA LEU A 74 -9.03 -15.40 -4.01
C LEU A 74 -9.24 -15.88 -5.45
N GLY A 75 -8.26 -15.71 -6.32
CA GLY A 75 -8.31 -16.25 -7.68
C GLY A 75 -8.40 -17.78 -7.76
N ALA A 76 -8.02 -18.48 -6.69
CA ALA A 76 -8.21 -19.94 -6.58
C ALA A 76 -9.64 -20.35 -6.19
N THR A 77 -10.50 -19.40 -5.87
CA THR A 77 -11.89 -19.60 -5.48
C THR A 77 -12.84 -19.35 -6.65
N ASP A 78 -14.07 -19.83 -6.55
CA ASP A 78 -15.13 -19.54 -7.53
C ASP A 78 -15.78 -18.17 -7.31
N LEU A 79 -15.10 -17.27 -6.59
CA LEU A 79 -15.62 -15.94 -6.30
C LEU A 79 -15.74 -15.12 -7.57
N THR A 80 -16.96 -14.74 -7.91
CA THR A 80 -17.24 -13.82 -9.02
C THR A 80 -17.73 -12.51 -8.45
N LEU A 81 -17.02 -11.43 -8.75
CA LEU A 81 -17.38 -10.08 -8.32
C LEU A 81 -17.95 -9.30 -9.51
N TRP A 82 -19.07 -8.64 -9.28
CA TRP A 82 -19.58 -7.67 -10.25
C TRP A 82 -18.62 -6.49 -10.35
N PRO A 83 -18.48 -5.87 -11.54
CA PRO A 83 -17.52 -4.80 -11.75
C PRO A 83 -17.64 -3.64 -10.76
N GLU A 84 -18.86 -3.23 -10.41
CA GLU A 84 -19.11 -2.16 -9.44
C GLU A 84 -18.70 -2.56 -8.01
N VAL A 85 -18.93 -3.81 -7.64
CA VAL A 85 -18.50 -4.36 -6.35
C VAL A 85 -16.98 -4.41 -6.26
N ARG A 86 -16.33 -4.89 -7.31
CA ARG A 86 -14.86 -4.91 -7.41
C ARG A 86 -14.29 -3.49 -7.29
N LYS A 87 -14.87 -2.54 -8.02
CA LYS A 87 -14.45 -1.14 -7.96
C LYS A 87 -14.52 -0.57 -6.54
N ALA A 88 -15.61 -0.84 -5.83
CA ALA A 88 -15.77 -0.41 -4.44
C ALA A 88 -14.70 -1.03 -3.52
N ILE A 89 -14.43 -2.33 -3.67
CA ILE A 89 -13.39 -3.03 -2.89
C ILE A 89 -12.01 -2.42 -3.15
N VAL A 90 -11.66 -2.20 -4.40
CA VAL A 90 -10.38 -1.59 -4.79
C VAL A 90 -10.26 -0.18 -4.23
N GLU A 91 -11.30 0.62 -4.34
CA GLU A 91 -11.30 1.99 -3.81
C GLU A 91 -11.13 2.03 -2.28
N MET A 92 -11.72 1.09 -1.56
CA MET A 92 -11.60 1.00 -0.10
C MET A 92 -10.27 0.44 0.37
N SER A 93 -9.65 -0.42 -0.42
CA SER A 93 -8.48 -1.22 -0.01
C SER A 93 -7.17 -0.79 -0.66
N ALA A 94 -7.23 -0.09 -1.80
CA ALA A 94 -6.03 0.48 -2.41
C ALA A 94 -5.42 1.54 -1.50
N ASN A 95 -4.10 1.64 -1.52
CA ASN A 95 -3.38 2.63 -0.71
C ASN A 95 -3.68 2.55 0.81
N TRP A 96 -3.97 1.36 1.31
CA TRP A 96 -4.19 1.10 2.74
C TRP A 96 -3.07 1.67 3.63
N TRP A 97 -1.84 1.64 3.15
CA TRP A 97 -0.67 2.17 3.82
C TRP A 97 -0.68 3.70 3.94
N LYS A 98 -1.45 4.40 3.12
CA LYS A 98 -1.68 5.85 3.26
C LYS A 98 -2.53 6.19 4.49
N GLY A 99 -3.11 5.20 5.15
CA GLY A 99 -3.78 5.35 6.44
C GLY A 99 -2.86 5.78 7.57
N LEU A 100 -1.55 5.63 7.38
CA LEU A 100 -0.53 6.17 8.27
C LEU A 100 -0.32 7.67 8.06
N GLU A 101 -0.89 8.23 7.00
CA GLU A 101 -0.92 9.65 6.68
C GLU A 101 -2.34 10.22 6.84
N TYR A 102 -2.43 11.55 6.91
CA TYR A 102 -3.70 12.25 6.91
C TYR A 102 -4.47 12.01 5.60
N GLY A 103 -5.69 11.55 5.67
CA GLY A 103 -6.61 11.46 4.54
C GLY A 103 -6.90 10.08 3.99
N ALA A 104 -6.34 9.01 4.55
CA ALA A 104 -6.79 7.68 4.18
C ALA A 104 -8.17 7.37 4.74
N LYS A 105 -8.95 6.63 3.97
CA LYS A 105 -10.28 6.19 4.37
C LYS A 105 -10.15 5.03 5.36
N ASN A 106 -10.49 5.27 6.61
CA ASN A 106 -10.52 4.25 7.67
C ASN A 106 -11.93 3.80 8.03
N GLN A 107 -12.93 4.43 7.44
CA GLN A 107 -14.34 4.09 7.60
C GLN A 107 -15.06 4.18 6.25
N ALA A 108 -15.99 3.28 6.04
CA ALA A 108 -16.87 3.28 4.88
C ALA A 108 -18.29 2.91 5.31
N VAL A 109 -19.27 3.60 4.72
CA VAL A 109 -20.68 3.29 4.90
C VAL A 109 -21.21 2.71 3.60
N LEU A 110 -21.71 1.48 3.66
CA LEU A 110 -22.29 0.77 2.52
C LEU A 110 -23.81 0.89 2.57
N MET A 111 -24.36 1.60 1.60
CA MET A 111 -25.80 1.79 1.44
C MET A 111 -26.26 1.18 0.13
N GLY A 112 -27.41 0.54 0.15
CA GLY A 112 -27.99 -0.05 -1.06
C GLY A 112 -29.04 -1.09 -0.72
N ALA A 113 -29.76 -1.54 -1.75
CA ALA A 113 -30.76 -2.58 -1.61
C ALA A 113 -30.14 -3.96 -1.33
N THR A 114 -30.93 -4.90 -0.86
CA THR A 114 -30.51 -6.30 -0.68
C THR A 114 -30.04 -6.87 -2.02
N GLY A 115 -28.94 -7.62 -2.02
CA GLY A 115 -28.37 -8.22 -3.23
C GLY A 115 -27.43 -7.32 -4.03
N THR A 116 -27.08 -6.13 -3.54
CA THR A 116 -26.14 -5.20 -4.23
C THR A 116 -24.66 -5.48 -3.96
N GLY A 117 -24.33 -6.59 -3.31
CA GLY A 117 -22.93 -6.98 -3.08
C GLY A 117 -22.29 -6.42 -1.82
N LYS A 118 -23.05 -5.80 -0.90
CA LYS A 118 -22.53 -5.25 0.36
C LYS A 118 -21.78 -6.27 1.20
N THR A 119 -22.31 -7.48 1.30
CA THR A 119 -21.66 -8.59 2.05
C THR A 119 -20.35 -9.00 1.40
N SER A 120 -20.31 -9.09 0.07
CA SER A 120 -19.08 -9.41 -0.67
C SER A 120 -18.00 -8.35 -0.47
N ILE A 121 -18.37 -7.07 -0.48
CA ILE A 121 -17.44 -5.96 -0.19
C ILE A 121 -16.87 -6.11 1.23
N ALA A 122 -17.72 -6.32 2.23
CA ALA A 122 -17.30 -6.47 3.63
C ALA A 122 -16.38 -7.68 3.82
N ILE A 123 -16.71 -8.83 3.24
CA ILE A 123 -15.93 -10.06 3.36
C ILE A 123 -14.55 -9.89 2.72
N VAL A 124 -14.49 -9.48 1.47
CA VAL A 124 -13.22 -9.36 0.73
C VAL A 124 -12.32 -8.31 1.36
N THR A 125 -12.86 -7.16 1.75
CA THR A 125 -12.11 -6.12 2.44
C THR A 125 -11.54 -6.61 3.77
N THR A 126 -12.33 -7.32 4.57
CA THR A 126 -11.89 -7.91 5.83
C THR A 126 -10.79 -8.95 5.61
N LEU A 127 -10.96 -9.84 4.65
CA LEU A 127 -9.94 -10.85 4.32
C LEU A 127 -8.63 -10.22 3.87
N TYR A 128 -8.69 -9.16 3.08
CA TYR A 128 -7.50 -8.44 2.66
C TYR A 128 -6.77 -7.79 3.83
N HIS A 129 -7.50 -7.16 4.75
CA HIS A 129 -6.90 -6.59 5.96
C HIS A 129 -6.27 -7.64 6.86
N LEU A 130 -6.91 -8.79 7.02
CA LEU A 130 -6.32 -9.92 7.76
C LEU A 130 -5.04 -10.42 7.08
N TYR A 131 -5.03 -10.49 5.75
CA TYR A 131 -3.84 -10.81 4.99
C TYR A 131 -2.72 -9.79 5.23
N LEU A 132 -3.02 -8.48 5.20
CA LEU A 132 -2.03 -7.43 5.47
C LEU A 132 -1.42 -7.58 6.88
N LEU A 133 -2.25 -7.87 7.88
CA LEU A 133 -1.77 -8.15 9.23
C LEU A 133 -0.84 -9.36 9.28
N SER A 134 -1.12 -10.40 8.49
CA SER A 134 -0.27 -11.59 8.40
C SER A 134 1.11 -11.32 7.80
N CYS A 135 1.27 -10.21 7.08
CA CYS A 135 2.54 -9.80 6.51
C CYS A 135 3.47 -9.12 7.53
N LEU A 136 2.97 -8.75 8.70
CA LEU A 136 3.75 -8.13 9.77
C LEU A 136 4.53 -9.19 10.56
N LYS A 137 5.71 -8.82 11.03
CA LYS A 137 6.55 -9.68 11.90
C LYS A 137 5.89 -9.97 13.24
N ASN A 138 5.19 -8.97 13.79
CA ASN A 138 4.48 -9.09 15.05
C ASN A 138 3.19 -8.27 14.99
N PRO A 139 2.08 -8.85 14.50
CA PRO A 139 0.82 -8.13 14.31
C PRO A 139 0.14 -7.71 15.62
N GLN A 140 0.59 -8.22 16.75
CA GLN A 140 0.05 -7.90 18.07
C GLN A 140 0.84 -6.83 18.82
N ALA A 141 1.94 -6.41 18.26
CA ALA A 141 2.80 -5.41 18.88
C ALA A 141 2.31 -3.98 18.61
#